data_5ebcafdd8da38dbcc56c08eb7fa440f3
#
_entry.id   5ebcafdd8da38dbcc56c08eb7fa440f3
#
_cell.length_a   1.000
_cell.length_b   1.000
_cell.length_c   1.000
_cell.angle_alpha   90.00
_cell.angle_beta   90.00
_cell.angle_gamma   90.00
#
_symmetry.space_group_name_H-M   'P 1'
#
loop_
_entity.id
_entity.type
_entity.pdbx_description
1 polymer ?
#
loop_
_entity_poly.entity_id
_entity_poly.type
_entity_poly.pdbx_seq_one_letter_code
_entity_poly.pdbx_strand_id
1 'polypeptide(L)'
;MNQKNIWSQRYESAGEDYLFGTEPNRFLARRANLLQNGATALSIADGEGRNSVWLAEQGLRVTAVEIAPVAIEKARRLAAGRGVEVNFLLAD
;
A
#
# COMPACT_ATOMS: atom_id res chain seq x y z
N MET A 1 -2.74 24.58 0.68
CA MET A 1 -2.09 23.33 1.11
C MET A 1 -2.26 22.29 0.01
N ASN A 2 -1.19 21.61 -0.37
CA ASN A 2 -1.24 20.62 -1.44
C ASN A 2 -1.64 19.23 -0.91
N GLN A 3 -1.95 18.34 -1.82
CA GLN A 3 -2.38 16.95 -1.51
C GLN A 3 -1.35 16.20 -0.66
N LYS A 4 -0.08 16.36 -0.97
CA LYS A 4 1.00 15.71 -0.23
C LYS A 4 0.95 16.07 1.26
N ASN A 5 0.81 17.37 1.57
CA ASN A 5 0.79 17.83 2.96
C ASN A 5 -0.47 17.40 3.70
N ILE A 6 -1.62 17.45 3.02
CA ILE A 6 -2.90 17.03 3.60
C ILE A 6 -2.84 15.56 4.00
N TRP A 7 -2.42 14.70 3.09
CA TRP A 7 -2.37 13.26 3.34
C TRP A 7 -1.28 12.90 4.35
N SER A 8 -0.12 13.56 4.27
CA SER A 8 0.96 13.33 5.25
C SER A 8 0.49 13.66 6.66
N GLN A 9 -0.24 14.76 6.83
CA GLN A 9 -0.77 15.13 8.15
C GLN A 9 -1.75 14.09 8.67
N ARG A 10 -2.62 13.57 7.81
CA ARG A 10 -3.58 12.54 8.20
C ARG A 10 -2.88 11.26 8.65
N TYR A 11 -1.85 10.82 7.92
CA TYR A 11 -1.12 9.61 8.26
C TYR A 11 -0.28 9.81 9.53
N GLU A 12 0.31 10.99 9.71
CA GLU A 12 1.04 11.30 10.94
C GLU A 12 0.10 11.33 12.15
N SER A 13 -1.08 11.89 12.00
CA SER A 13 -2.07 11.95 13.08
C SER A 13 -2.55 10.57 13.52
N ALA A 14 -2.57 9.60 12.62
CA ALA A 14 -2.87 8.22 12.96
C ALA A 14 -1.75 7.55 13.75
N GLY A 15 -0.53 8.16 13.80
CA GLY A 15 0.61 7.62 14.52
C GLY A 15 1.04 6.28 13.98
N GLU A 16 1.22 5.29 14.86
CA GLU A 16 1.58 3.93 14.46
C GLU A 16 0.39 3.13 13.94
N ASP A 17 -0.83 3.59 14.21
CA ASP A 17 -2.03 2.96 13.67
C ASP A 17 -2.15 3.25 12.19
N TYR A 18 -2.76 2.32 11.46
CA TYR A 18 -3.01 2.47 10.04
C TYR A 18 -4.36 3.16 9.83
N LEU A 19 -4.36 4.27 9.11
CA LEU A 19 -5.54 5.11 8.92
C LEU A 19 -6.74 4.34 8.33
N PHE A 20 -6.47 3.44 7.39
CA PHE A 20 -7.49 2.62 6.73
C PHE A 20 -7.36 1.13 7.08
N GLY A 21 -6.55 0.80 8.12
CA GLY A 21 -6.31 -0.58 8.50
C GLY A 21 -5.26 -1.28 7.64
N THR A 22 -5.08 -2.55 7.85
CA THR A 22 -4.05 -3.36 7.16
C THR A 22 -4.64 -4.42 6.23
N GLU A 23 -5.96 -4.55 6.19
CA GLU A 23 -6.61 -5.52 5.31
C GLU A 23 -6.91 -4.89 3.95
N PRO A 24 -6.87 -5.66 2.85
CA PRO A 24 -7.18 -5.14 1.52
C PRO A 24 -8.65 -4.75 1.44
N ASN A 25 -8.98 -3.95 0.44
CA ASN A 25 -10.37 -3.63 0.23
C ASN A 25 -11.16 -4.89 -0.19
N ARG A 26 -12.43 -4.94 0.20
CA ARG A 26 -13.25 -6.14 0.01
C ARG A 26 -13.46 -6.51 -1.44
N PHE A 27 -13.59 -5.51 -2.31
CA PHE A 27 -13.76 -5.76 -3.74
C PHE A 27 -12.55 -6.50 -4.30
N LEU A 28 -11.35 -6.04 -3.94
CA LEU A 28 -10.10 -6.66 -4.38
C LEU A 28 -9.97 -8.08 -3.83
N ALA A 29 -10.21 -8.25 -2.54
CA ALA A 29 -10.08 -9.56 -1.89
C ALA A 29 -11.03 -10.61 -2.48
N ARG A 30 -12.26 -10.20 -2.81
CA ARG A 30 -13.27 -11.09 -3.40
C ARG A 30 -12.90 -11.57 -4.80
N ARG A 31 -11.94 -10.92 -5.45
CA ARG A 31 -11.48 -11.27 -6.80
C ARG A 31 -10.10 -11.90 -6.82
N ALA A 32 -9.66 -12.38 -5.66
CA ALA A 32 -8.34 -13.01 -5.52
C ALA A 32 -8.12 -14.14 -6.52
N ASN A 33 -9.17 -14.90 -6.80
CA ASN A 33 -9.11 -16.03 -7.73
C ASN A 33 -8.85 -15.62 -9.19
N LEU A 34 -8.98 -14.33 -9.51
CA LEU A 34 -8.69 -13.81 -10.85
C LEU A 34 -7.24 -13.35 -10.98
N LEU A 35 -6.49 -13.32 -9.88
CA LEU A 35 -5.11 -12.84 -9.87
C LEU A 35 -4.16 -13.98 -10.21
N GLN A 36 -3.20 -13.71 -11.08
CA GLN A 36 -2.22 -14.71 -11.50
C GLN A 36 -0.89 -14.49 -10.81
N ASN A 37 -0.36 -15.54 -10.19
CA ASN A 37 0.96 -15.50 -9.57
C ASN A 37 2.02 -15.09 -10.60
N GLY A 38 2.87 -14.16 -10.25
CA GLY A 38 3.92 -13.62 -11.12
C GLY A 38 3.47 -12.50 -12.05
N ALA A 39 2.19 -12.19 -12.14
CA ALA A 39 1.72 -11.03 -12.89
C ALA A 39 2.16 -9.73 -12.23
N THR A 40 2.23 -8.66 -13.02
CA THR A 40 2.57 -7.33 -12.48
C THR A 40 1.31 -6.57 -12.08
N ALA A 41 1.43 -5.73 -11.07
CA ALA A 41 0.34 -4.88 -10.61
C ALA A 41 0.87 -3.49 -10.26
N LEU A 42 0.05 -2.48 -10.51
CA LEU A 42 0.34 -1.09 -10.16
C LEU A 42 -0.74 -0.60 -9.19
N SER A 43 -0.32 -0.15 -8.02
CA SER A 43 -1.21 0.46 -7.04
C SER A 43 -0.91 1.95 -6.98
N ILE A 44 -1.89 2.78 -7.37
CA ILE A 44 -1.76 4.24 -7.37
C ILE A 44 -2.49 4.78 -6.16
N ALA A 45 -1.87 5.76 -5.48
CA ALA A 45 -2.37 6.31 -4.22
C ALA A 45 -2.52 5.20 -3.18
N ASP A 46 -1.48 4.39 -3.04
CA ASP A 46 -1.50 3.15 -2.25
C ASP A 46 -1.73 3.37 -0.77
N GLY A 47 -1.41 4.56 -0.26
CA GLY A 47 -1.51 4.86 1.15
C GLY A 47 -0.52 4.04 1.97
N GLU A 48 -1.02 3.38 3.00
CA GLU A 48 -0.20 2.64 3.97
C GLU A 48 0.03 1.18 3.59
N GLY A 49 -0.30 0.79 2.35
CA GLY A 49 0.07 -0.50 1.78
C GLY A 49 -0.94 -1.62 1.93
N ARG A 50 -2.15 -1.37 2.44
CA ARG A 50 -3.11 -2.46 2.68
C ARG A 50 -3.44 -3.27 1.43
N ASN A 51 -3.47 -2.64 0.25
CA ASN A 51 -3.76 -3.33 -1.00
C ASN A 51 -2.49 -3.85 -1.68
N SER A 52 -1.43 -3.03 -1.77
CA SER A 52 -0.19 -3.44 -2.44
C SER A 52 0.47 -4.62 -1.73
N VAL A 53 0.53 -4.59 -0.41
CA VAL A 53 1.13 -5.68 0.37
C VAL A 53 0.30 -6.96 0.19
N TRP A 54 -1.04 -6.84 0.23
CA TRP A 54 -1.90 -8.00 0.00
C TRP A 54 -1.70 -8.58 -1.41
N LEU A 55 -1.61 -7.72 -2.44
CA LEU A 55 -1.34 -8.19 -3.81
C LEU A 55 -0.01 -8.94 -3.89
N ALA A 56 1.02 -8.43 -3.22
CA ALA A 56 2.32 -9.10 -3.18
C ALA A 56 2.22 -10.45 -2.47
N GLU A 57 1.40 -10.55 -1.43
CA GLU A 57 1.14 -11.83 -0.74
C GLU A 57 0.47 -12.85 -1.67
N GLN A 58 -0.26 -12.39 -2.69
CA GLN A 58 -0.85 -13.25 -3.71
C GLN A 58 0.15 -13.65 -4.80
N GLY A 59 1.41 -13.24 -4.69
CA GLY A 59 2.46 -13.61 -5.62
C GLY A 59 2.63 -12.68 -6.81
N LEU A 60 2.00 -11.49 -6.79
CA LEU A 60 2.17 -10.50 -7.85
C LEU A 60 3.44 -9.68 -7.64
N ARG A 61 3.97 -9.15 -8.74
CA ARG A 61 5.04 -8.14 -8.69
C ARG A 61 4.38 -6.78 -8.62
N VAL A 62 4.49 -6.13 -7.47
CA VAL A 62 3.73 -4.91 -7.21
C VAL A 62 4.64 -3.70 -7.19
N THR A 63 4.23 -2.66 -7.92
CA THR A 63 4.76 -1.30 -7.77
C THR A 63 3.64 -0.44 -7.18
N ALA A 64 3.94 0.23 -6.08
CA ALA A 64 2.98 1.09 -5.40
C ALA A 64 3.49 2.52 -5.42
N VAL A 65 2.62 3.44 -5.82
CA VAL A 65 2.95 4.87 -5.93
C VAL A 65 2.11 5.63 -4.92
N GLU A 66 2.76 6.47 -4.13
CA GLU A 66 2.09 7.25 -3.09
C GLU A 66 2.77 8.60 -2.94
N ILE A 67 1.98 9.65 -2.68
CA ILE A 67 2.50 11.02 -2.53
C ILE A 67 2.92 11.35 -1.09
N ALA A 68 2.42 10.62 -0.11
CA ALA A 68 2.66 10.89 1.31
C ALA A 68 3.83 10.04 1.83
N PRO A 69 4.99 10.65 2.19
CA PRO A 69 6.16 9.89 2.68
C PRO A 69 5.86 9.06 3.93
N VAL A 70 5.04 9.57 4.84
CA VAL A 70 4.68 8.85 6.07
C VAL A 70 3.92 7.58 5.74
N ALA A 71 3.03 7.63 4.75
CA ALA A 71 2.27 6.45 4.32
C ALA A 71 3.20 5.39 3.71
N ILE A 72 4.16 5.79 2.88
CA ILE A 72 5.14 4.86 2.31
C ILE A 72 5.95 4.18 3.40
N GLU A 73 6.37 4.92 4.42
CA GLU A 73 7.14 4.35 5.53
C GLU A 73 6.34 3.27 6.26
N LYS A 74 5.05 3.53 6.52
CA LYS A 74 4.17 2.54 7.14
C LYS A 74 3.97 1.32 6.22
N ALA A 75 3.80 1.56 4.91
CA ALA A 75 3.64 0.49 3.94
C ALA A 75 4.89 -0.40 3.86
N ARG A 76 6.07 0.18 3.91
CA ARG A 76 7.33 -0.58 3.95
C ARG A 76 7.40 -1.48 5.17
N ARG A 77 7.00 -0.97 6.33
CA ARG A 77 6.97 -1.76 7.56
C ARG A 77 5.96 -2.89 7.49
N LEU A 78 4.79 -2.62 6.89
CA LEU A 78 3.78 -3.66 6.70
C LEU A 78 4.30 -4.77 5.78
N ALA A 79 4.92 -4.42 4.65
CA ALA A 79 5.49 -5.39 3.73
C ALA A 79 6.56 -6.24 4.41
N ALA A 80 7.45 -5.61 5.16
CA ALA A 80 8.51 -6.33 5.89
C ALA A 80 7.91 -7.29 6.92
N GLY A 81 6.88 -6.86 7.65
CA GLY A 81 6.22 -7.71 8.64
C GLY A 81 5.48 -8.88 8.03
N ARG A 82 5.04 -8.76 6.78
CA ARG A 82 4.37 -9.83 6.03
C ARG A 82 5.33 -10.66 5.19
N GLY A 83 6.62 -10.32 5.17
CA GLY A 83 7.64 -11.08 4.42
C GLY A 83 7.52 -10.97 2.92
N VAL A 84 6.99 -9.87 2.41
CA VAL A 84 6.84 -9.64 0.97
C VAL A 84 7.59 -8.41 0.51
N GLU A 85 7.86 -8.34 -0.79
CA GLU A 85 8.53 -7.20 -1.42
C GLU A 85 7.54 -6.44 -2.30
N VAL A 86 7.54 -5.13 -2.15
CA VAL A 86 6.77 -4.20 -2.98
C VAL A 86 7.72 -3.08 -3.38
N ASN A 87 7.68 -2.68 -4.64
CA ASN A 87 8.44 -1.53 -5.11
C ASN A 87 7.65 -0.26 -4.80
N PHE A 88 8.03 0.44 -3.73
CA PHE A 88 7.35 1.66 -3.32
C PHE A 88 8.03 2.87 -3.95
N LEU A 89 7.24 3.71 -4.60
CA LEU A 89 7.70 4.95 -5.24
C LEU A 89 6.96 6.14 -4.64
N LEU A 90 7.74 7.14 -4.23
CA LEU A 90 7.17 8.41 -3.78
C LEU A 90 6.88 9.26 -5.01
N ALA A 91 5.63 9.66 -5.18
CA ALA A 91 5.21 10.57 -6.25
C ALA A 91 5.34 12.03 -5.79
N ASP A 92 5.67 12.90 -6.71
CA ASP A 92 5.73 14.35 -6.44
C ASP A 92 4.43 15.05 -6.83
#